data_4622f0675dfb3b16e1289d37b2470f46
#
_entry.id   4622f0675dfb3b16e1289d37b2470f46
#
_cell.length_a   1.000
_cell.length_b   1.000
_cell.length_c   1.000
_cell.angle_alpha   90.00
_cell.angle_beta   90.00
_cell.angle_gamma   90.00
#
_symmetry.space_group_name_H-M   'P 1'
#
loop_
_entity.id
_entity.type
_entity.pdbx_description
1 polymer ?
#
loop_
_entity_poly.entity_id
_entity_poly.type
_entity_poly.pdbx_seq_one_letter_code
_entity_poly.pdbx_strand_id
1 'polypeptide(L)'
;MNFENKIEELKIKLPEAKPPVGSYVATKIVGNLLYISGQISISENGELIKGKVGKDLSVDDGYKAAERCGLSIISQAKVACHGDLSKIKSCVKLTGFVNSTDNFTDQPKVINGASDLIASIFGDAGMHTRAAVSTNSLPLGVSCLLYTSPSPRD
;
A
#
# COMPACT_ATOMS: atom_id res chain seq x y z
N MET A 1 -20.56 6.42 -2.08
CA MET A 1 -19.63 7.21 -1.25
C MET A 1 -18.53 7.77 -2.13
N ASN A 2 -18.17 9.01 -1.96
CA ASN A 2 -17.11 9.65 -2.75
C ASN A 2 -15.78 9.54 -1.99
N PHE A 3 -14.91 8.68 -2.46
CA PHE A 3 -13.61 8.43 -1.83
C PHE A 3 -12.65 9.62 -2.00
N GLU A 4 -12.74 10.36 -3.09
CA GLU A 4 -11.95 11.57 -3.30
C GLU A 4 -12.28 12.64 -2.25
N ASN A 5 -13.55 12.83 -1.92
CA ASN A 5 -13.96 13.75 -0.85
C ASN A 5 -13.39 13.30 0.50
N LYS A 6 -13.36 12.00 0.75
CA LYS A 6 -12.79 11.47 2.00
C LYS A 6 -11.29 11.72 2.08
N ILE A 7 -10.59 11.59 0.98
CA ILE A 7 -9.15 11.90 0.88
C ILE A 7 -8.90 13.38 1.18
N GLU A 8 -9.72 14.28 0.65
CA GLU A 8 -9.64 15.72 0.93
C GLU A 8 -9.94 16.02 2.40
N GLU A 9 -11.01 15.46 2.93
CA GLU A 9 -11.42 15.62 4.34
C GLU A 9 -10.29 15.21 5.30
N LEU A 10 -9.62 14.09 5.01
CA LEU A 10 -8.51 13.59 5.80
C LEU A 10 -7.18 14.33 5.50
N LYS A 11 -7.20 15.28 4.58
CA LYS A 11 -6.00 16.03 4.15
C LYS A 11 -4.87 15.13 3.66
N ILE A 12 -5.22 14.05 3.01
CA ILE A 12 -4.26 13.10 2.47
C ILE A 12 -3.78 13.60 1.11
N LYS A 13 -2.47 13.67 0.95
CA LYS A 13 -1.83 13.97 -0.33
C LYS A 13 -1.35 12.67 -0.96
N LEU A 14 -2.00 12.26 -2.05
CA LEU A 14 -1.58 11.08 -2.79
C LEU A 14 -0.27 11.35 -3.53
N PRO A 15 0.70 10.43 -3.46
CA PRO A 15 1.92 10.55 -4.24
C PRO A 15 1.62 10.38 -5.74
N GLU A 16 2.53 10.83 -6.58
CA GLU A 16 2.46 10.53 -8.01
C GLU A 16 2.66 9.03 -8.23
N ALA A 17 1.79 8.43 -9.06
CA ALA A 17 1.92 7.02 -9.43
C ALA A 17 3.19 6.81 -10.26
N LYS A 18 4.11 5.98 -9.78
CA LYS A 18 5.38 5.70 -10.44
C LYS A 18 5.21 4.64 -11.52
N PRO A 19 5.87 4.78 -12.69
CA PRO A 19 5.89 3.72 -13.68
C PRO A 19 6.70 2.51 -13.15
N PRO A 20 6.45 1.30 -13.68
CA PRO A 20 7.23 0.14 -13.28
C PRO A 20 8.69 0.25 -13.72
N VAL A 21 9.58 -0.34 -12.93
CA VAL A 21 11.01 -0.38 -13.20
C VAL A 21 11.38 -1.81 -13.62
N GLY A 22 11.02 -2.19 -14.85
CA GLY A 22 11.30 -3.53 -15.34
C GLY A 22 10.29 -4.02 -16.36
N SER A 23 10.34 -5.30 -16.66
CA SER A 23 9.50 -5.95 -17.68
C SER A 23 8.16 -6.39 -17.09
N TYR A 24 7.39 -5.46 -16.56
CA TYR A 24 6.06 -5.70 -16.00
C TYR A 24 5.21 -4.42 -16.06
N VAL A 25 3.93 -4.54 -15.73
CA VAL A 25 2.99 -3.41 -15.68
C VAL A 25 2.66 -3.05 -14.22
N ALA A 26 2.36 -1.78 -13.98
CA ALA A 26 1.99 -1.32 -12.64
C ALA A 26 0.65 -1.90 -12.18
N THR A 27 -0.29 -2.04 -13.12
CA THR A 27 -1.63 -2.56 -12.85
C THR A 27 -2.12 -3.45 -13.97
N LYS A 28 -3.00 -4.41 -13.64
CA LYS A 28 -3.65 -5.28 -14.62
C LYS A 28 -5.06 -5.59 -14.17
N ILE A 29 -6.00 -5.48 -15.09
CA ILE A 29 -7.40 -5.81 -14.83
C ILE A 29 -7.72 -7.18 -15.45
N VAL A 30 -8.27 -8.07 -14.65
CA VAL A 30 -8.72 -9.39 -15.09
C VAL A 30 -10.16 -9.57 -14.57
N GLY A 31 -11.12 -9.63 -15.50
CA GLY A 31 -12.53 -9.59 -15.11
C GLY A 31 -12.83 -8.28 -14.39
N ASN A 32 -13.33 -8.37 -13.16
CA ASN A 32 -13.60 -7.22 -12.30
C ASN A 32 -12.55 -7.07 -11.18
N LEU A 33 -11.38 -7.70 -11.32
CA LEU A 33 -10.29 -7.59 -10.35
C LEU A 33 -9.16 -6.75 -10.91
N LEU A 34 -8.75 -5.75 -10.13
CA LEU A 34 -7.58 -4.92 -10.40
C LEU A 34 -6.40 -5.45 -9.58
N TYR A 35 -5.35 -5.87 -10.27
CA TYR A 35 -4.09 -6.28 -9.65
C TYR A 35 -3.11 -5.11 -9.70
N ILE A 36 -2.47 -4.82 -8.58
CA ILE A 36 -1.47 -3.76 -8.47
C ILE A 36 -0.15 -4.39 -8.08
N SER A 37 0.89 -4.10 -8.86
CA SER A 37 2.26 -4.55 -8.60
C SER A 37 2.75 -4.00 -7.26
N GLY A 38 3.76 -4.65 -6.69
CA GLY A 38 4.33 -4.26 -5.41
C GLY A 38 4.74 -2.80 -5.34
N GLN A 39 4.31 -2.13 -4.28
CA GLN A 39 4.64 -0.73 -4.01
C GLN A 39 5.58 -0.68 -2.80
N ILE A 40 6.70 0.01 -2.97
CA ILE A 40 7.74 0.13 -1.94
C ILE A 40 7.55 1.39 -1.10
N SER A 41 8.19 1.41 0.06
CA SER A 41 8.10 2.55 0.98
C SER A 41 8.94 3.73 0.49
N ILE A 42 8.24 4.80 0.10
CA ILE A 42 8.83 6.07 -0.36
C ILE A 42 8.25 7.20 0.48
N SER A 43 9.12 8.06 1.00
CA SER A 43 8.73 9.21 1.81
C SER A 43 8.03 10.29 0.97
N GLU A 44 7.46 11.27 1.64
CA GLU A 44 6.77 12.38 0.98
C GLU A 44 7.69 13.17 0.03
N ASN A 45 8.97 13.29 0.36
CA ASN A 45 9.95 13.97 -0.49
C ASN A 45 10.54 13.08 -1.60
N GLY A 46 10.04 11.86 -1.77
CA GLY A 46 10.48 10.96 -2.83
C GLY A 46 11.67 10.07 -2.51
N GLU A 47 12.18 10.13 -1.28
CA GLU A 47 13.28 9.28 -0.83
C GLU A 47 12.79 7.90 -0.39
N LEU A 48 13.61 6.87 -0.64
CA LEU A 48 13.30 5.53 -0.17
C LEU A 48 13.38 5.47 1.36
N ILE A 49 12.39 4.84 1.99
CA ILE A 49 12.44 4.52 3.41
C ILE A 49 13.08 3.14 3.52
N LYS A 50 14.33 3.11 3.98
CA LYS A 50 15.19 1.92 4.05
C LYS A 50 15.44 1.49 5.48
N GLY A 51 15.82 0.25 5.65
CA GLY A 51 16.28 -0.32 6.91
C GLY A 51 15.40 -1.44 7.42
N LYS A 52 15.92 -2.15 8.42
CA LYS A 52 15.24 -3.27 9.07
C LYS A 52 14.43 -2.80 10.27
N VAL A 53 13.17 -3.15 10.28
CA VAL A 53 12.32 -2.92 11.45
C VAL A 53 12.77 -3.86 12.58
N GLY A 54 12.92 -3.31 13.74
CA GLY A 54 13.48 -4.00 14.90
C GLY A 54 14.97 -3.76 15.11
N LYS A 55 15.66 -3.12 14.17
CA LYS A 55 17.07 -2.73 14.28
C LYS A 55 17.26 -1.26 13.91
N ASP A 56 17.10 -0.93 12.63
CA ASP A 56 17.30 0.44 12.11
C ASP A 56 16.07 1.32 12.34
N LEU A 57 14.89 0.69 12.34
CA LEU A 57 13.59 1.35 12.44
C LEU A 57 12.77 0.75 13.57
N SER A 58 11.97 1.60 14.23
CA SER A 58 10.97 1.17 15.20
C SER A 58 9.73 0.61 14.52
N VAL A 59 8.82 0.01 15.30
CA VAL A 59 7.49 -0.42 14.80
C VAL A 59 6.72 0.79 14.27
N ASP A 60 6.78 1.94 14.93
CA ASP A 60 6.11 3.17 14.48
C ASP A 60 6.67 3.67 13.14
N ASP A 61 7.97 3.61 12.95
CA ASP A 61 8.61 3.92 11.66
C ASP A 61 8.14 2.96 10.57
N GLY A 62 8.05 1.67 10.89
CA GLY A 62 7.52 0.64 10.00
C GLY A 62 6.05 0.90 9.64
N TYR A 63 5.23 1.28 10.60
CA TYR A 63 3.84 1.66 10.38
C TYR A 63 3.72 2.80 9.36
N LYS A 64 4.52 3.85 9.53
CA LYS A 64 4.55 4.98 8.58
C LYS A 64 5.03 4.56 7.20
N ALA A 65 6.02 3.66 7.12
CA ALA A 65 6.49 3.12 5.86
C ALA A 65 5.38 2.33 5.14
N ALA A 66 4.64 1.50 5.86
CA ALA A 66 3.50 0.75 5.31
C ALA A 66 2.38 1.69 4.85
N GLU A 67 2.10 2.75 5.59
CA GLU A 67 1.15 3.79 5.18
C GLU A 67 1.57 4.42 3.85
N ARG A 68 2.86 4.73 3.68
CA ARG A 68 3.38 5.25 2.40
C ARG A 68 3.19 4.27 1.25
N CYS A 69 3.42 2.98 1.48
CA CYS A 69 3.13 1.94 0.49
C CYS A 69 1.64 1.92 0.13
N GLY A 70 0.77 2.04 1.12
CA GLY A 70 -0.68 2.11 0.93
C GLY A 70 -1.11 3.32 0.09
N LEU A 71 -0.51 4.48 0.32
CA LEU A 71 -0.76 5.67 -0.49
C LEU A 71 -0.36 5.45 -1.95
N SER A 72 0.78 4.81 -2.20
CA SER A 72 1.21 4.47 -3.57
C SER A 72 0.26 3.49 -4.25
N ILE A 73 -0.27 2.51 -3.52
CA ILE A 73 -1.29 1.59 -4.01
C ILE A 73 -2.55 2.36 -4.44
N ILE A 74 -3.03 3.29 -3.63
CA ILE A 74 -4.22 4.09 -3.93
C ILE A 74 -3.99 4.96 -5.17
N SER A 75 -2.78 5.53 -5.31
CA SER A 75 -2.41 6.31 -6.49
C SER A 75 -2.45 5.46 -7.76
N GLN A 76 -1.92 4.23 -7.72
CA GLN A 76 -1.98 3.30 -8.84
C GLN A 76 -3.42 2.90 -9.17
N ALA A 77 -4.24 2.64 -8.15
CA ALA A 77 -5.65 2.33 -8.33
C ALA A 77 -6.40 3.49 -8.99
N LYS A 78 -6.12 4.72 -8.59
CA LYS A 78 -6.73 5.92 -9.16
C LYS A 78 -6.39 6.06 -10.65
N VAL A 79 -5.14 5.85 -11.03
CA VAL A 79 -4.72 5.87 -12.44
C VAL A 79 -5.43 4.76 -13.23
N ALA A 80 -5.48 3.54 -12.69
CA ALA A 80 -6.16 2.42 -13.34
C ALA A 80 -7.66 2.65 -13.53
N CYS A 81 -8.27 3.46 -12.68
CA CYS A 81 -9.68 3.86 -12.75
C CYS A 81 -9.90 5.19 -13.48
N HIS A 82 -8.93 5.64 -14.27
CA HIS A 82 -9.00 6.89 -15.04
C HIS A 82 -9.33 8.13 -14.17
N GLY A 83 -8.77 8.16 -12.96
CA GLY A 83 -8.93 9.26 -12.02
C GLY A 83 -10.16 9.19 -11.10
N ASP A 84 -10.98 8.15 -11.24
CA ASP A 84 -12.24 8.01 -10.51
C ASP A 84 -12.21 6.79 -9.58
N LEU A 85 -11.89 7.00 -8.31
CA LEU A 85 -11.85 5.95 -7.30
C LEU A 85 -13.24 5.37 -6.96
N SER A 86 -14.34 6.04 -7.36
CA SER A 86 -15.69 5.51 -7.14
C SER A 86 -15.92 4.20 -7.90
N LYS A 87 -15.09 3.91 -8.89
CA LYS A 87 -15.11 2.62 -9.63
C LYS A 87 -14.61 1.45 -8.79
N ILE A 88 -13.91 1.70 -7.68
CA ILE A 88 -13.48 0.65 -6.76
C ILE A 88 -14.68 0.21 -5.92
N LYS A 89 -15.01 -1.07 -5.98
CA LYS A 89 -16.08 -1.66 -5.20
C LYS A 89 -15.61 -2.02 -3.79
N SER A 90 -14.45 -2.64 -3.69
CA SER A 90 -13.86 -3.01 -2.40
C SER A 90 -12.38 -3.36 -2.56
N CYS A 91 -11.65 -3.27 -1.46
CA CYS A 91 -10.32 -3.85 -1.35
C CYS A 91 -10.48 -5.33 -0.95
N VAL A 92 -10.00 -6.23 -1.78
CA VAL A 92 -10.19 -7.67 -1.57
C VAL A 92 -9.09 -8.25 -0.69
N LYS A 93 -7.82 -7.94 -1.02
CA LYS A 93 -6.68 -8.56 -0.36
C LYS A 93 -5.50 -7.59 -0.30
N LEU A 94 -4.82 -7.58 0.84
CA LEU A 94 -3.57 -6.87 1.05
C LEU A 94 -2.50 -7.87 1.48
N THR A 95 -1.36 -7.87 0.80
CA THR A 95 -0.20 -8.66 1.20
C THR A 95 0.96 -7.72 1.50
N GLY A 96 1.43 -7.75 2.74
CA GLY A 96 2.51 -6.88 3.21
C GLY A 96 3.74 -7.66 3.58
N PHE A 97 4.90 -7.17 3.12
CA PHE A 97 6.22 -7.70 3.44
C PHE A 97 7.00 -6.65 4.22
N VAL A 98 7.50 -7.05 5.37
CA VAL A 98 8.32 -6.20 6.25
C VAL A 98 9.77 -6.67 6.18
N ASN A 99 10.68 -5.76 5.87
CA ASN A 99 12.11 -6.00 6.02
C ASN A 99 12.41 -5.88 7.52
N SER A 100 12.69 -6.99 8.18
CA SER A 100 12.86 -7.00 9.63
C SER A 100 14.01 -7.89 10.09
N THR A 101 14.35 -7.76 11.37
CA THR A 101 15.24 -8.71 12.03
C THR A 101 14.59 -10.10 12.13
N ASP A 102 15.43 -11.14 12.33
CA ASP A 102 14.99 -12.53 12.30
C ASP A 102 13.97 -12.87 13.39
N ASN A 103 14.04 -12.20 14.53
CA ASN A 103 13.17 -12.45 15.68
C ASN A 103 12.01 -11.47 15.79
N PHE A 104 11.80 -10.62 14.79
CA PHE A 104 10.72 -9.66 14.79
C PHE A 104 9.37 -10.37 14.57
N THR A 105 8.37 -10.07 15.38
CA THR A 105 7.05 -10.73 15.33
C THR A 105 5.86 -9.76 15.28
N ASP A 106 6.12 -8.44 15.20
CA ASP A 106 5.09 -7.41 15.18
C ASP A 106 4.73 -6.95 13.74
N GLN A 107 4.88 -7.84 12.74
CA GLN A 107 4.52 -7.55 11.36
C GLN A 107 3.08 -7.02 11.21
N PRO A 108 2.08 -7.58 11.92
CA PRO A 108 0.71 -7.06 11.84
C PRO A 108 0.60 -5.59 12.26
N LYS A 109 1.36 -5.16 13.28
CA LYS A 109 1.36 -3.77 13.73
C LYS A 109 1.96 -2.83 12.67
N VAL A 110 2.98 -3.27 11.95
CA VAL A 110 3.59 -2.51 10.85
C VAL A 110 2.59 -2.37 9.70
N ILE A 111 2.03 -3.48 9.23
CA ILE A 111 1.13 -3.47 8.08
C ILE A 111 -0.20 -2.78 8.39
N ASN A 112 -0.57 -2.63 9.65
CA ASN A 112 -1.70 -1.80 10.05
C ASN A 112 -1.59 -0.37 9.49
N GLY A 113 -0.39 0.15 9.24
CA GLY A 113 -0.23 1.46 8.61
C GLY A 113 -0.96 1.56 7.27
N ALA A 114 -0.90 0.54 6.46
CA ALA A 114 -1.65 0.47 5.20
C ALA A 114 -3.11 0.10 5.41
N SER A 115 -3.41 -0.87 6.27
CA SER A 115 -4.79 -1.31 6.53
C SER A 115 -5.64 -0.19 7.13
N ASP A 116 -5.11 0.54 8.10
CA ASP A 116 -5.81 1.67 8.73
C ASP A 116 -6.07 2.79 7.71
N LEU A 117 -5.10 3.08 6.86
CA LEU A 117 -5.26 4.06 5.78
C LEU A 117 -6.40 3.67 4.83
N ILE A 118 -6.38 2.44 4.34
CA ILE A 118 -7.39 1.92 3.41
C ILE A 118 -8.78 1.95 4.06
N ALA A 119 -8.88 1.52 5.31
CA ALA A 119 -10.13 1.55 6.06
C ALA A 119 -10.64 2.99 6.29
N SER A 120 -9.74 3.94 6.55
CA SER A 120 -10.12 5.34 6.77
C SER A 120 -10.69 6.01 5.52
N ILE A 121 -10.20 5.63 4.34
CA ILE A 121 -10.65 6.19 3.06
C ILE A 121 -11.89 5.48 2.53
N PHE A 122 -11.88 4.16 2.54
CA PHE A 122 -12.90 3.34 1.88
C PHE A 122 -13.98 2.82 2.82
N GLY A 123 -13.82 2.97 4.13
CA GLY A 123 -14.80 2.48 5.10
C GLY A 123 -14.98 0.97 4.99
N ASP A 124 -16.23 0.49 4.96
CA ASP A 124 -16.54 -0.94 4.84
C ASP A 124 -15.96 -1.55 3.55
N ALA A 125 -15.90 -0.79 2.46
CA ALA A 125 -15.29 -1.23 1.22
C ALA A 125 -13.77 -1.44 1.35
N GLY A 126 -13.13 -0.86 2.36
CA GLY A 126 -11.71 -1.03 2.65
C GLY A 126 -11.39 -2.24 3.50
N MET A 127 -12.38 -2.93 4.05
CA MET A 127 -12.15 -4.13 4.86
C MET A 127 -11.73 -5.29 3.97
N HIS A 128 -10.53 -5.81 4.20
CA HIS A 128 -9.83 -6.72 3.31
C HIS A 128 -9.26 -7.92 4.06
N THR A 129 -9.01 -9.01 3.35
CA THR A 129 -8.20 -10.12 3.83
C THR A 129 -6.73 -9.74 3.76
N ARG A 130 -5.88 -10.34 4.58
CA ARG A 130 -4.50 -9.87 4.72
C ARG A 130 -3.51 -10.98 5.04
N ALA A 131 -2.29 -10.83 4.52
CA ALA A 131 -1.10 -11.48 5.03
C ALA A 131 -0.07 -10.39 5.39
N ALA A 132 0.58 -10.53 6.53
CA ALA A 132 1.62 -9.63 7.02
C ALA A 132 2.79 -10.48 7.51
N VAL A 133 3.87 -10.50 6.74
CA VAL A 133 5.03 -11.36 6.97
C VAL A 133 6.33 -10.58 6.82
N SER A 134 7.42 -11.13 7.31
CA SER A 134 8.75 -10.56 7.15
C SER A 134 9.54 -11.25 6.05
N THR A 135 10.53 -10.54 5.54
CA THR A 135 11.58 -11.07 4.68
C THR A 135 12.94 -10.63 5.21
N ASN A 136 13.99 -11.38 4.84
CA ASN A 136 15.38 -11.03 5.19
C ASN A 136 15.83 -9.73 4.54
N SER A 137 15.34 -9.45 3.34
CA SER A 137 15.68 -8.24 2.60
C SER A 137 14.57 -7.93 1.61
N LEU A 138 14.48 -6.67 1.23
CA LEU A 138 13.58 -6.20 0.20
C LEU A 138 14.37 -5.46 -0.89
N PRO A 139 13.82 -5.36 -2.11
CA PRO A 139 14.47 -4.60 -3.18
C PRO A 139 14.87 -3.20 -2.72
N LEU A 140 16.04 -2.76 -3.12
CA LEU A 140 16.60 -1.43 -2.80
C LEU A 140 16.79 -1.19 -1.29
N GLY A 141 16.69 -2.22 -0.46
CA GLY A 141 16.80 -2.11 0.99
C GLY A 141 15.62 -1.43 1.68
N VAL A 142 14.48 -1.29 1.01
CA VAL A 142 13.30 -0.66 1.60
C VAL A 142 12.77 -1.46 2.79
N SER A 143 12.05 -0.77 3.67
CA SER A 143 11.51 -1.37 4.89
C SER A 143 10.19 -2.09 4.69
N CYS A 144 9.42 -1.75 3.66
CA CYS A 144 8.11 -2.33 3.41
C CYS A 144 7.80 -2.43 1.92
N LEU A 145 7.05 -3.48 1.55
CA LEU A 145 6.56 -3.73 0.20
C LEU A 145 5.14 -4.29 0.31
N LEU A 146 4.21 -3.71 -0.43
CA LEU A 146 2.80 -4.11 -0.39
C LEU A 146 2.26 -4.41 -1.77
N TYR A 147 1.37 -5.41 -1.82
CA TYR A 147 0.51 -5.74 -2.96
C TYR A 147 -0.95 -5.66 -2.54
N THR A 148 -1.85 -5.33 -3.46
CA THR A 148 -3.28 -5.43 -3.23
C THR A 148 -4.06 -5.73 -4.50
N SER A 149 -5.29 -6.18 -4.33
CA SER A 149 -6.23 -6.46 -5.41
C SER A 149 -7.58 -5.82 -5.09
N PRO A 150 -7.74 -4.50 -5.31
CA PRO A 150 -9.05 -3.88 -5.22
C PRO A 150 -9.92 -4.30 -6.42
N SER A 151 -11.21 -4.37 -6.21
CA SER A 151 -12.17 -4.71 -7.25
C SER A 151 -12.79 -3.44 -7.82
N PRO A 152 -12.67 -3.17 -9.13
CA PRO A 152 -13.38 -2.03 -9.72
C PRO A 152 -14.88 -2.26 -9.70
N ARG A 153 -15.64 -1.19 -9.75
CA ARG A 153 -17.10 -1.25 -9.93
C ARG A 153 -17.42 -1.47 -11.41
N ASP A 154 -18.44 -2.23 -11.65
CA ASP A 154 -19.02 -2.39 -12.98
C ASP A 154 -19.74 -1.09 -13.44
#